data_7af5c389e48624439f79d99adbe83b01
#
_entry.id   7af5c389e48624439f79d99adbe83b01
#
_cell.length_a   1.000
_cell.length_b   1.000
_cell.length_c   1.000
_cell.angle_alpha   90.00
_cell.angle_beta   90.00
_cell.angle_gamma   90.00
#
_symmetry.space_group_name_H-M   'P 1'
#
loop_
_entity.id
_entity.type
_entity.pdbx_description
1 polymer ?
#
loop_
_entity_poly.entity_id
_entity_poly.type
_entity_poly.pdbx_seq_one_letter_code
_entity_poly.pdbx_strand_id
1 'polypeptide(L)'
;MSIWKMPIDFEKLNKRAENTFSAFIGIKFIEIGDDYLKATLQVDHKTKQPLGFLNGGVSAALAETVASNAANFCVDQAVAYCVGLEINANHLRPVTEGYVTATATPIHLGKKTQVWEIRITNDVGKLACISRMTMAVIAR
;
A
#
# COMPACT_ATOMS: atom_id res chain seq x y z
N MET A 1 -16.90 -12.88 1.00
CA MET A 1 -16.02 -13.87 0.33
C MET A 1 -14.67 -13.21 0.08
N SER A 2 -13.60 -13.91 0.42
CA SER A 2 -12.24 -13.34 0.32
C SER A 2 -11.76 -13.32 -1.14
N ILE A 3 -11.04 -12.23 -1.49
CA ILE A 3 -10.40 -12.09 -2.81
C ILE A 3 -9.01 -12.74 -2.86
N TRP A 4 -8.46 -13.12 -1.70
CA TRP A 4 -7.07 -13.61 -1.58
C TRP A 4 -6.93 -15.05 -2.07
N LYS A 5 -5.89 -15.32 -2.84
CA LYS A 5 -5.57 -16.66 -3.37
C LYS A 5 -4.67 -17.47 -2.44
N MET A 6 -4.18 -16.86 -1.36
CA MET A 6 -3.31 -17.51 -0.39
C MET A 6 -3.50 -16.87 0.99
N PRO A 7 -3.20 -17.58 2.08
CA PRO A 7 -3.21 -16.98 3.41
C PRO A 7 -2.11 -15.93 3.52
N ILE A 8 -2.41 -14.84 4.23
CA ILE A 8 -1.47 -13.74 4.45
C ILE A 8 -1.04 -13.78 5.91
N ASP A 9 0.27 -13.91 6.11
CA ASP A 9 0.92 -13.90 7.41
C ASP A 9 1.72 -12.61 7.53
N PHE A 10 1.30 -11.71 8.42
CA PHE A 10 1.93 -10.39 8.59
C PHE A 10 3.37 -10.48 9.09
N GLU A 11 3.69 -11.45 9.95
CA GLU A 11 5.05 -11.61 10.44
C GLU A 11 6.00 -11.94 9.29
N LYS A 12 5.61 -12.90 8.43
CA LYS A 12 6.38 -13.24 7.23
C LYS A 12 6.45 -12.09 6.24
N LEU A 13 5.34 -11.38 6.05
CA LEU A 13 5.27 -10.25 5.12
C LEU A 13 6.20 -9.11 5.57
N ASN A 14 6.15 -8.74 6.84
CA ASN A 14 7.01 -7.71 7.40
C ASN A 14 8.49 -8.14 7.42
N LYS A 15 8.76 -9.41 7.71
CA LYS A 15 10.12 -9.96 7.69
C LYS A 15 10.73 -9.97 6.28
N ARG A 16 9.94 -10.32 5.27
CA ARG A 16 10.38 -10.27 3.86
C ARG A 16 10.76 -8.87 3.43
N ALA A 17 10.17 -7.85 4.02
CA ALA A 17 10.48 -6.45 3.72
C ALA A 17 11.80 -5.97 4.34
N GLU A 18 12.40 -6.69 5.29
CA GLU A 18 13.67 -6.31 5.92
C GLU A 18 14.75 -6.08 4.87
N ASN A 19 15.58 -5.05 5.08
CA ASN A 19 16.64 -4.62 4.16
C ASN A 19 16.11 -4.12 2.80
N THR A 20 14.85 -3.72 2.74
CA THR A 20 14.27 -3.07 1.58
C THR A 20 13.85 -1.64 1.91
N PHE A 21 13.52 -0.88 0.88
CA PHE A 21 13.04 0.49 1.02
C PHE A 21 11.82 0.59 1.94
N SER A 22 10.86 -0.33 1.83
CA SER A 22 9.63 -0.30 2.64
C SER A 22 9.92 -0.36 4.14
N ALA A 23 10.82 -1.26 4.55
CA ALA A 23 11.22 -1.37 5.95
C ALA A 23 12.02 -0.14 6.40
N PHE A 24 12.86 0.41 5.52
CA PHE A 24 13.67 1.60 5.83
C PHE A 24 12.80 2.80 6.20
N ILE A 25 11.72 3.05 5.48
CA ILE A 25 10.80 4.16 5.81
C ILE A 25 9.76 3.78 6.87
N GLY A 26 9.71 2.53 7.30
CA GLY A 26 8.90 2.07 8.42
C GLY A 26 7.49 1.57 8.06
N ILE A 27 7.28 1.13 6.83
CA ILE A 27 6.00 0.54 6.43
C ILE A 27 5.79 -0.80 7.14
N LYS A 28 4.63 -0.95 7.82
CA LYS A 28 4.24 -2.20 8.48
C LYS A 28 2.81 -2.57 8.12
N PHE A 29 2.62 -3.80 7.67
CA PHE A 29 1.30 -4.37 7.42
C PHE A 29 0.63 -4.71 8.74
N ILE A 30 -0.64 -4.31 8.91
CA ILE A 30 -1.32 -4.37 10.21
C ILE A 30 -2.67 -5.06 10.19
N GLU A 31 -3.38 -5.08 9.07
CA GLU A 31 -4.75 -5.59 9.03
C GLU A 31 -5.11 -6.09 7.64
N ILE A 32 -5.93 -7.14 7.57
CA ILE A 32 -6.49 -7.66 6.35
C ILE A 32 -7.97 -7.98 6.55
N GLY A 33 -8.80 -7.61 5.59
CA GLY A 33 -10.20 -8.00 5.50
C GLY A 33 -10.43 -8.90 4.30
N ASP A 34 -11.69 -9.14 3.96
CA ASP A 34 -12.05 -9.98 2.81
C ASP A 34 -11.62 -9.35 1.48
N ASP A 35 -11.59 -8.02 1.40
CA ASP A 35 -11.32 -7.26 0.19
C ASP A 35 -10.42 -6.03 0.40
N TYR A 36 -9.69 -5.95 1.50
CA TYR A 36 -8.75 -4.85 1.75
C TYR A 36 -7.50 -5.30 2.51
N LEU A 37 -6.43 -4.55 2.32
CA LEU A 37 -5.17 -4.71 3.04
C LEU A 37 -4.75 -3.35 3.58
N LYS A 38 -4.29 -3.32 4.84
CA LYS A 38 -3.81 -2.09 5.48
C LYS A 38 -2.35 -2.19 5.89
N ALA A 39 -1.65 -1.08 5.74
CA ALA A 39 -0.33 -0.87 6.32
C ALA A 39 -0.24 0.53 6.92
N THR A 40 0.65 0.70 7.88
CA THR A 40 0.87 1.96 8.57
C THR A 40 2.32 2.43 8.41
N LEU A 41 2.54 3.72 8.61
CA LEU A 41 3.85 4.36 8.52
C LEU A 41 3.90 5.53 9.49
N GLN A 42 5.01 5.64 10.22
CA GLN A 42 5.22 6.76 11.15
C GLN A 42 5.66 8.02 10.41
N VAL A 43 5.09 9.15 10.78
CA VAL A 43 5.51 10.47 10.31
C VAL A 43 6.63 10.96 11.20
N ASP A 44 7.88 10.83 10.75
CA ASP A 44 9.09 11.16 11.49
C ASP A 44 10.15 11.82 10.59
N HIS A 45 11.37 11.98 11.11
CA HIS A 45 12.47 12.63 10.39
C HIS A 45 12.83 11.94 9.05
N LYS A 46 12.54 10.64 8.88
CA LYS A 46 12.81 9.91 7.63
C LYS A 46 11.74 10.14 6.58
N THR A 47 10.54 10.56 6.98
CA THR A 47 9.36 10.60 6.11
C THR A 47 8.80 12.00 5.89
N LYS A 48 9.35 13.01 6.58
CA LYS A 48 8.95 14.42 6.43
C LYS A 48 9.65 15.10 5.26
N GLN A 49 8.95 16.06 4.67
CA GLN A 49 9.52 17.01 3.72
C GLN A 49 9.94 18.29 4.45
N PRO A 50 10.67 19.27 3.79
CA PRO A 50 11.28 20.42 4.48
C PRO A 50 10.32 21.33 5.26
N LEU A 51 9.03 21.36 4.93
CA LEU A 51 8.04 22.16 5.67
C LEU A 51 7.52 21.45 6.93
N GLY A 52 8.01 20.23 7.23
CA GLY A 52 7.74 19.54 8.48
C GLY A 52 6.54 18.60 8.46
N PHE A 53 5.93 18.34 7.32
CA PHE A 53 4.87 17.34 7.21
C PHE A 53 5.25 16.21 6.27
N LEU A 54 4.46 15.16 6.29
CA LEU A 54 4.69 13.93 5.51
C LEU A 54 4.98 14.26 4.05
N ASN A 55 6.08 13.72 3.54
CA ASN A 55 6.49 13.87 2.15
C ASN A 55 5.48 13.18 1.21
N GLY A 56 5.03 13.90 0.18
CA GLY A 56 4.06 13.35 -0.78
C GLY A 56 4.57 12.11 -1.51
N GLY A 57 5.87 12.04 -1.80
CA GLY A 57 6.48 10.85 -2.38
C GLY A 57 6.45 9.65 -1.45
N VAL A 58 6.53 9.87 -0.14
CA VAL A 58 6.38 8.81 0.86
C VAL A 58 4.95 8.29 0.88
N SER A 59 3.95 9.16 0.80
CA SER A 59 2.54 8.75 0.68
C SER A 59 2.32 7.90 -0.56
N ALA A 60 2.88 8.28 -1.70
CA ALA A 60 2.81 7.50 -2.93
C ALA A 60 3.51 6.14 -2.78
N ALA A 61 4.70 6.11 -2.15
CA ALA A 61 5.44 4.88 -1.89
C ALA A 61 4.66 3.92 -0.97
N LEU A 62 4.02 4.45 0.08
CA LEU A 62 3.15 3.67 0.96
C LEU A 62 1.97 3.09 0.19
N ALA A 63 1.28 3.91 -0.60
CA ALA A 63 0.14 3.47 -1.41
C ALA A 63 0.54 2.37 -2.39
N GLU A 64 1.63 2.55 -3.11
CA GLU A 64 2.13 1.56 -4.08
C GLU A 64 2.53 0.25 -3.39
N THR A 65 3.23 0.34 -2.26
CA THR A 65 3.66 -0.85 -1.51
C THR A 65 2.48 -1.69 -1.05
N VAL A 66 1.44 -1.06 -0.50
CA VAL A 66 0.26 -1.78 -0.01
C VAL A 66 -0.52 -2.40 -1.18
N ALA A 67 -0.78 -1.62 -2.24
CA ALA A 67 -1.51 -2.11 -3.41
C ALA A 67 -0.77 -3.20 -4.17
N SER A 68 0.56 -3.09 -4.32
CA SER A 68 1.38 -4.12 -4.98
C SER A 68 1.32 -5.45 -4.23
N ASN A 69 1.40 -5.43 -2.92
CA ASN A 69 1.28 -6.65 -2.13
C ASN A 69 -0.13 -7.22 -2.22
N ALA A 70 -1.16 -6.38 -2.07
CA ALA A 70 -2.55 -6.80 -2.22
C ALA A 70 -2.80 -7.45 -3.59
N ALA A 71 -2.33 -6.82 -4.66
CA ALA A 71 -2.47 -7.35 -6.02
C ALA A 71 -1.83 -8.73 -6.18
N ASN A 72 -0.62 -8.92 -5.64
CA ASN A 72 0.09 -10.20 -5.71
C ASN A 72 -0.59 -11.30 -4.89
N PHE A 73 -1.30 -10.95 -3.82
CA PHE A 73 -2.09 -11.93 -3.07
C PHE A 73 -3.40 -12.32 -3.76
N CYS A 74 -3.81 -11.59 -4.79
CA CYS A 74 -5.01 -11.89 -5.58
C CYS A 74 -4.74 -12.79 -6.80
N VAL A 75 -3.48 -13.18 -7.05
CA VAL A 75 -3.09 -14.08 -8.14
C VAL A 75 -2.44 -15.34 -7.59
N ASP A 76 -2.51 -16.42 -8.37
CA ASP A 76 -1.73 -17.63 -8.08
C ASP A 76 -0.26 -17.36 -8.40
N GLN A 77 0.55 -17.19 -7.38
CA GLN A 77 1.95 -16.82 -7.51
C GLN A 77 2.83 -17.91 -8.14
N ALA A 78 2.33 -19.12 -8.29
CA ALA A 78 3.02 -20.18 -9.03
C ALA A 78 3.05 -19.90 -10.54
N VAL A 79 2.06 -19.17 -11.06
CA VAL A 79 1.86 -18.96 -12.50
C VAL A 79 1.84 -17.49 -12.91
N ALA A 80 1.76 -16.56 -11.97
CA ALA A 80 1.67 -15.13 -12.27
C ALA A 80 2.23 -14.26 -11.14
N TYR A 81 2.52 -13.02 -11.46
CA TYR A 81 2.85 -11.97 -10.49
C TYR A 81 2.35 -10.61 -11.01
N CYS A 82 2.27 -9.64 -10.11
CA CYS A 82 1.80 -8.29 -10.47
C CYS A 82 2.92 -7.28 -10.34
N VAL A 83 2.98 -6.34 -11.28
CA VAL A 83 3.88 -5.19 -11.25
C VAL A 83 3.10 -3.90 -11.51
N GLY A 84 3.56 -2.80 -10.92
CA GLY A 84 2.92 -1.50 -11.10
C GLY A 84 3.14 -0.94 -12.50
N LEU A 85 2.08 -0.37 -13.06
CA LEU A 85 2.11 0.34 -14.33
C LEU A 85 1.98 1.84 -14.14
N GLU A 86 1.09 2.27 -13.27
CA GLU A 86 0.80 3.69 -13.04
C GLU A 86 0.28 3.87 -11.63
N ILE A 87 0.67 4.94 -10.98
CA ILE A 87 0.11 5.42 -9.72
C ILE A 87 -0.11 6.92 -9.80
N ASN A 88 -1.22 7.38 -9.23
CA ASN A 88 -1.46 8.80 -9.00
C ASN A 88 -1.86 8.99 -7.54
N ALA A 89 -1.64 10.19 -7.02
CA ALA A 89 -1.94 10.52 -5.64
C ALA A 89 -2.38 11.98 -5.55
N ASN A 90 -3.45 12.21 -4.81
CA ASN A 90 -3.91 13.56 -4.47
C ASN A 90 -3.73 13.75 -2.97
N HIS A 91 -2.89 14.70 -2.60
CA HIS A 91 -2.58 15.03 -1.21
C HIS A 91 -3.59 16.07 -0.73
N LEU A 92 -4.43 15.69 0.23
CA LEU A 92 -5.59 16.48 0.64
C LEU A 92 -5.38 17.18 1.99
N ARG A 93 -4.46 16.66 2.82
CA ARG A 93 -4.26 17.16 4.19
C ARG A 93 -2.83 16.89 4.64
N PRO A 94 -2.13 17.90 5.18
CA PRO A 94 -0.81 17.67 5.76
C PRO A 94 -0.91 16.84 7.04
N VAL A 95 0.10 15.98 7.28
CA VAL A 95 0.26 15.21 8.52
C VAL A 95 1.62 15.54 9.09
N THR A 96 1.67 16.07 10.32
CA THR A 96 2.91 16.58 10.92
C THR A 96 3.50 15.64 11.96
N GLU A 97 2.73 14.68 12.45
CA GLU A 97 3.16 13.74 13.49
C GLU A 97 2.27 12.50 13.51
N GLY A 98 2.63 11.53 14.33
CA GLY A 98 1.86 10.31 14.50
C GLY A 98 2.05 9.34 13.34
N TYR A 99 0.97 8.63 12.99
CA TYR A 99 0.97 7.61 11.96
C TYR A 99 -0.03 7.94 10.87
N VAL A 100 0.22 7.43 9.69
CA VAL A 100 -0.77 7.33 8.61
C VAL A 100 -1.03 5.86 8.32
N THR A 101 -2.26 5.55 7.91
CA THR A 101 -2.68 4.20 7.56
C THR A 101 -3.22 4.19 6.14
N ALA A 102 -2.61 3.36 5.30
CA ALA A 102 -3.07 3.14 3.93
C ALA A 102 -3.98 1.91 3.88
N THR A 103 -5.13 2.06 3.25
CA THR A 103 -6.08 0.97 3.01
C THR A 103 -6.24 0.80 1.50
N ALA A 104 -5.81 -0.34 0.98
CA ALA A 104 -5.95 -0.69 -0.43
C ALA A 104 -7.18 -1.57 -0.63
N THR A 105 -8.07 -1.16 -1.53
CA THR A 105 -9.26 -1.93 -1.95
C THR A 105 -9.30 -2.04 -3.46
N PRO A 106 -9.73 -3.19 -4.02
CA PRO A 106 -9.76 -3.35 -5.47
C PRO A 106 -10.93 -2.59 -6.09
N ILE A 107 -10.67 -1.93 -7.22
CA ILE A 107 -11.69 -1.40 -8.12
C ILE A 107 -11.97 -2.41 -9.22
N HIS A 108 -10.92 -3.09 -9.70
CA HIS A 108 -11.01 -4.05 -10.81
C HIS A 108 -9.95 -5.14 -10.63
N LEU A 109 -10.37 -6.39 -10.67
CA LEU A 109 -9.50 -7.55 -10.62
C LEU A 109 -9.66 -8.34 -11.92
N GLY A 110 -8.93 -7.90 -12.96
CA GLY A 110 -8.95 -8.51 -14.28
C GLY A 110 -7.88 -9.58 -14.47
N LYS A 111 -7.93 -10.27 -15.61
CA LYS A 111 -6.93 -11.30 -15.97
C LYS A 111 -5.57 -10.72 -16.32
N LYS A 112 -5.53 -9.51 -16.90
CA LYS A 112 -4.31 -8.85 -17.37
C LYS A 112 -3.96 -7.59 -16.59
N THR A 113 -4.95 -6.95 -15.97
CA THR A 113 -4.76 -5.73 -15.20
C THR A 113 -5.60 -5.77 -13.94
N GLN A 114 -5.13 -5.07 -12.91
CA GLN A 114 -5.88 -4.77 -11.70
C GLN A 114 -5.81 -3.27 -11.46
N VAL A 115 -6.89 -2.71 -10.93
CA VAL A 115 -6.94 -1.31 -10.50
C VAL A 115 -7.33 -1.27 -9.04
N TRP A 116 -6.57 -0.54 -8.25
CA TRP A 116 -6.74 -0.43 -6.80
C TRP A 116 -6.94 1.03 -6.39
N GLU A 117 -7.82 1.25 -5.43
CA GLU A 117 -7.93 2.52 -4.71
C GLU A 117 -7.17 2.39 -3.40
N ILE A 118 -6.41 3.42 -3.04
CA ILE A 118 -5.70 3.47 -1.76
C ILE A 118 -6.10 4.76 -1.05
N ARG A 119 -6.62 4.63 0.15
CA ARG A 119 -6.97 5.74 1.02
C ARG A 119 -5.98 5.80 2.16
N ILE A 120 -5.33 6.95 2.34
CA ILE A 120 -4.39 7.16 3.44
C ILE A 120 -5.04 8.12 4.43
N THR A 121 -5.19 7.66 5.67
CA THR A 121 -5.81 8.41 6.75
C THR A 121 -4.82 8.69 7.88
N ASN A 122 -5.05 9.79 8.61
CA ASN A 122 -4.27 10.14 9.79
C ASN A 122 -4.78 9.41 11.04
N ASP A 123 -4.19 9.69 12.22
CA ASP A 123 -4.52 9.03 13.49
C ASP A 123 -5.98 9.25 13.96
N VAL A 124 -6.64 10.29 13.47
CA VAL A 124 -8.05 10.56 13.80
C VAL A 124 -9.00 10.14 12.67
N GLY A 125 -8.50 9.38 11.69
CA GLY A 125 -9.31 8.80 10.62
C GLY A 125 -9.64 9.76 9.47
N LYS A 126 -9.02 10.95 9.41
CA LYS A 126 -9.26 11.90 8.32
C LYS A 126 -8.41 11.57 7.11
N LEU A 127 -9.00 11.69 5.93
CA LEU A 127 -8.33 11.40 4.66
C LEU A 127 -7.21 12.42 4.39
N ALA A 128 -5.98 11.93 4.30
CA ALA A 128 -4.81 12.73 3.99
C ALA A 128 -4.39 12.62 2.52
N CYS A 129 -4.60 11.46 1.91
CA CYS A 129 -4.25 11.19 0.52
C CYS A 129 -5.21 10.18 -0.09
N ILE A 130 -5.60 10.39 -1.33
CA ILE A 130 -6.33 9.42 -2.15
C ILE A 130 -5.47 9.06 -3.36
N SER A 131 -5.31 7.76 -3.60
CA SER A 131 -4.44 7.23 -4.64
C SER A 131 -5.17 6.17 -5.45
N ARG A 132 -4.79 6.03 -6.72
CA ARG A 132 -5.21 4.93 -7.59
C ARG A 132 -3.98 4.31 -8.21
N MET A 133 -3.96 2.99 -8.27
CA MET A 133 -2.85 2.25 -8.87
C MET A 133 -3.35 1.22 -9.86
N THR A 134 -2.70 1.17 -11.03
CA THR A 134 -2.92 0.15 -12.05
C THR A 134 -1.76 -0.83 -12.02
N MET A 135 -2.08 -2.12 -11.98
CA MET A 135 -1.12 -3.23 -11.97
C MET A 135 -1.25 -4.06 -13.24
N ALA A 136 -0.14 -4.50 -13.79
CA ALA A 136 -0.13 -5.55 -14.81
C ALA A 136 -0.02 -6.93 -14.14
N VAL A 137 -0.79 -7.87 -14.64
CA VAL A 137 -0.69 -9.29 -14.25
C VAL A 137 0.19 -9.98 -15.29
N ILE A 138 1.36 -10.43 -14.88
CA ILE A 138 2.39 -11.02 -15.75
C ILE A 138 2.43 -12.52 -15.54
N ALA A 139 2.33 -13.29 -16.63
CA ALA A 139 2.50 -14.74 -16.59
C ALA A 139 3.98 -15.10 -16.33
N ARG A 140 4.21 -16.13 -15.50
CA ARG A 140 5.55 -16.69 -15.27
C ARG A 140 5.94 -17.64 -16.40
#